data_de2b053d53490cda225d2ee237eac74a
#
_entry.id   de2b053d53490cda225d2ee237eac74a
#
_cell.length_a   1.000
_cell.length_b   1.000
_cell.length_c   1.000
_cell.angle_alpha   90.00
_cell.angle_beta   90.00
_cell.angle_gamma   90.00
#
_symmetry.space_group_name_H-M   'P 1'
#
loop_
_entity.id
_entity.type
_entity.pdbx_description
1 polymer ?
#
loop_
_entity_poly.entity_id
_entity_poly.type
_entity_poly.pdbx_seq_one_letter_code
_entity_poly.pdbx_strand_id
1 'polypeptide(L)'
;MSRHSCLNNCRFAGLSLLLALVAGCSSNPLTSPTPPTIEPARAAESPPVSATPAGAVRPLPGNAQVAVFDGDTRQLAVLVPGADPAAPASVAVFGPAQVAGRAIALPGPATALTGDGHGAAYLATRGGYFAVDLAAGHASQVDVGGAEQVDFTAIARRADGKLVLGSADGAVYILASTPAAPRSGGTFSTAKVESRNKIFARVDSLVTQGNTTVVLDRGQTSVTTIGADGRPQLALRAGQGATTLAADPLGRVLVADTRGGELLVYGVDPLILRQAYPVRQAPYGLAGSRALAWVSQTASNTVIGYDLSTGIPVERVRYPTVQQPNSLSFDEASDTLYVVSGSGAGVQIIERAAGAP
;
A
#
# COMPACT_ATOMS: atom_id res chain seq x y z
N MET A 1 75.81 -44.08 53.52
CA MET A 1 75.87 -42.87 54.34
C MET A 1 75.03 -41.81 53.67
N SER A 2 74.22 -41.17 54.50
CA SER A 2 73.44 -39.88 54.32
C SER A 2 72.27 -39.84 53.33
N ARG A 3 71.19 -39.88 53.87
CA ARG A 3 69.93 -39.22 53.95
C ARG A 3 69.91 -37.84 53.25
N HIS A 4 68.86 -37.56 52.50
CA HIS A 4 68.01 -36.37 52.72
C HIS A 4 66.69 -36.46 52.03
N SER A 5 65.69 -36.13 52.80
CA SER A 5 64.27 -35.88 52.66
C SER A 5 64.01 -34.77 51.66
N CYS A 6 62.94 -34.90 50.85
CA CYS A 6 62.37 -33.78 50.15
C CYS A 6 60.84 -33.80 50.27
N LEU A 7 60.36 -32.69 50.77
CA LEU A 7 58.97 -32.35 51.06
C LEU A 7 58.10 -32.21 49.81
N ASN A 8 56.91 -32.69 49.96
CA ASN A 8 55.75 -32.42 49.13
C ASN A 8 55.39 -30.92 49.05
N ASN A 9 55.19 -30.43 47.88
CA ASN A 9 54.39 -29.22 47.64
C ASN A 9 53.25 -29.53 46.69
N CYS A 10 52.06 -29.74 47.25
CA CYS A 10 50.80 -29.71 46.54
C CYS A 10 50.52 -28.27 46.06
N ARG A 11 50.45 -28.05 44.77
CA ARG A 11 49.90 -26.82 44.18
C ARG A 11 48.46 -27.12 43.75
N PHE A 12 47.52 -26.54 44.48
CA PHE A 12 46.12 -26.44 44.06
C PHE A 12 46.02 -25.55 42.84
N ALA A 13 45.63 -26.10 41.69
CA ALA A 13 45.22 -25.36 40.52
C ALA A 13 43.78 -24.96 40.72
N GLY A 14 43.55 -23.70 40.99
CA GLY A 14 42.23 -23.11 41.04
C GLY A 14 41.63 -23.01 39.62
N LEU A 15 40.54 -23.72 39.41
CA LEU A 15 39.75 -23.68 38.18
C LEU A 15 38.83 -22.45 38.26
N SER A 16 39.24 -21.33 37.64
CA SER A 16 38.41 -20.14 37.54
C SER A 16 37.35 -20.36 36.45
N LEU A 17 36.10 -20.63 36.86
CA LEU A 17 34.94 -20.74 35.97
C LEU A 17 34.54 -19.32 35.56
N LEU A 18 34.89 -18.90 34.34
CA LEU A 18 34.37 -17.69 33.71
C LEU A 18 32.90 -17.93 33.27
N LEU A 19 31.94 -17.45 34.08
CA LEU A 19 30.56 -17.29 33.63
C LEU A 19 30.49 -16.12 32.62
N ALA A 20 30.44 -16.42 31.33
CA ALA A 20 30.07 -15.45 30.31
C ALA A 20 28.57 -15.16 30.42
N LEU A 21 28.21 -14.04 31.04
CA LEU A 21 26.86 -13.49 30.96
C LEU A 21 26.60 -13.06 29.51
N VAL A 22 25.89 -13.88 28.73
CA VAL A 22 25.29 -13.48 27.48
C VAL A 22 24.12 -12.56 27.85
N ALA A 23 24.37 -11.25 27.88
CA ALA A 23 23.30 -10.25 27.90
C ALA A 23 22.61 -10.29 26.54
N GLY A 24 21.61 -11.13 26.39
CA GLY A 24 20.70 -11.08 25.26
C GLY A 24 19.96 -9.74 25.31
N CYS A 25 20.30 -8.82 24.41
CA CYS A 25 19.51 -7.62 24.19
C CYS A 25 18.14 -8.06 23.64
N SER A 26 17.18 -8.32 24.51
CA SER A 26 15.77 -8.35 24.11
C SER A 26 15.34 -6.91 23.87
N SER A 27 15.58 -6.39 22.67
CA SER A 27 15.00 -5.12 22.26
C SER A 27 13.48 -5.30 22.19
N ASN A 28 12.76 -4.57 23.05
CA ASN A 28 11.32 -4.50 22.96
C ASN A 28 10.97 -3.89 21.57
N PRO A 29 10.29 -4.60 20.66
CA PRO A 29 10.01 -4.09 19.32
C PRO A 29 9.20 -2.79 19.31
N LEU A 30 8.56 -2.44 20.43
CA LEU A 30 7.82 -1.18 20.57
C LEU A 30 8.69 0.03 20.90
N THR A 31 9.96 -0.18 21.29
CA THR A 31 10.93 0.86 21.66
C THR A 31 12.17 0.86 20.78
N SER A 32 12.19 0.03 19.72
CA SER A 32 13.31 0.01 18.77
C SER A 32 13.48 1.37 18.09
N PRO A 33 14.71 1.86 17.91
CA PRO A 33 14.95 3.10 17.18
C PRO A 33 14.46 2.95 15.74
N THR A 34 14.00 4.07 15.18
CA THR A 34 13.56 4.11 13.76
C THR A 34 14.73 3.67 12.87
N PRO A 35 14.51 2.74 11.94
CA PRO A 35 15.56 2.32 11.00
C PRO A 35 16.09 3.48 10.18
N PRO A 36 17.35 3.43 9.71
CA PRO A 36 17.91 4.45 8.84
C PRO A 36 17.15 4.50 7.51
N THR A 37 16.93 5.71 7.01
CA THR A 37 16.15 5.97 5.80
C THR A 37 16.92 6.82 4.81
N ILE A 38 16.47 6.75 3.55
CA ILE A 38 16.81 7.71 2.49
C ILE A 38 15.61 8.61 2.25
N GLU A 39 15.79 9.70 1.53
CA GLU A 39 14.66 10.54 1.10
C GLU A 39 13.73 9.72 0.19
N PRO A 40 12.43 9.59 0.52
CA PRO A 40 11.48 8.85 -0.30
C PRO A 40 11.35 9.45 -1.70
N ALA A 41 11.34 8.60 -2.72
CA ALA A 41 11.05 9.03 -4.09
C ALA A 41 9.59 9.52 -4.18
N ARG A 42 9.32 10.37 -5.18
CA ARG A 42 8.00 10.96 -5.44
C ARG A 42 7.63 10.79 -6.91
N ALA A 43 6.35 10.92 -7.24
CA ALA A 43 5.94 11.05 -8.64
C ALA A 43 6.70 12.21 -9.29
N ALA A 44 7.16 12.01 -10.52
CA ALA A 44 7.67 13.13 -11.29
C ALA A 44 6.52 14.08 -11.63
N GLU A 45 6.79 15.35 -11.66
CA GLU A 45 5.84 16.35 -12.17
C GLU A 45 5.62 16.10 -13.66
N SER A 46 4.36 16.00 -14.05
CA SER A 46 3.99 15.72 -15.43
C SER A 46 4.09 16.96 -16.31
N PRO A 47 4.63 16.84 -17.53
CA PRO A 47 4.58 17.93 -18.51
C PRO A 47 3.13 18.21 -18.94
N PRO A 48 2.87 19.33 -19.61
CA PRO A 48 1.59 19.56 -20.27
C PRO A 48 1.23 18.41 -21.22
N VAL A 49 -0.05 18.09 -21.30
CA VAL A 49 -0.55 17.01 -22.19
C VAL A 49 -0.31 17.39 -23.63
N SER A 50 0.43 16.57 -24.39
CA SER A 50 0.78 16.78 -25.80
C SER A 50 -0.07 15.96 -26.77
N ALA A 51 -0.78 14.92 -26.28
CA ALA A 51 -1.67 14.09 -27.07
C ALA A 51 -3.02 13.98 -26.39
N THR A 52 -4.08 13.86 -27.16
CA THR A 52 -5.43 13.63 -26.62
C THR A 52 -5.46 12.35 -25.77
N PRO A 53 -5.89 12.41 -24.50
CA PRO A 53 -6.05 11.21 -23.67
C PRO A 53 -6.97 10.19 -24.35
N ALA A 54 -6.59 8.91 -24.28
CA ALA A 54 -7.39 7.82 -24.85
C ALA A 54 -8.71 7.65 -24.10
N GLY A 55 -9.78 7.27 -24.82
CA GLY A 55 -11.11 7.05 -24.23
C GLY A 55 -11.81 8.34 -23.81
N ALA A 56 -12.52 8.31 -22.70
CA ALA A 56 -13.29 9.46 -22.19
C ALA A 56 -12.66 10.02 -20.92
N VAL A 57 -12.75 11.35 -20.73
CA VAL A 57 -12.33 12.02 -19.51
C VAL A 57 -13.54 12.62 -18.79
N ARG A 58 -13.71 12.30 -17.52
CA ARG A 58 -14.75 12.86 -16.66
C ARG A 58 -14.14 13.87 -15.68
N PRO A 59 -14.82 15.00 -15.42
CA PRO A 59 -14.31 15.99 -14.49
C PRO A 59 -14.26 15.44 -13.06
N LEU A 60 -13.20 15.78 -12.35
CA LEU A 60 -13.02 15.52 -10.92
C LEU A 60 -12.63 16.85 -10.26
N PRO A 61 -13.39 17.35 -9.31
CA PRO A 61 -13.02 18.54 -8.56
C PRO A 61 -11.89 18.20 -7.57
N GLY A 62 -10.74 18.86 -7.71
CA GLY A 62 -9.57 18.70 -6.84
C GLY A 62 -8.58 17.63 -7.30
N ASN A 63 -7.49 17.54 -6.53
CA ASN A 63 -6.38 16.63 -6.81
C ASN A 63 -6.66 15.28 -6.17
N ALA A 64 -6.79 14.22 -6.97
CA ALA A 64 -6.99 12.89 -6.44
C ALA A 64 -5.72 12.31 -5.85
N GLN A 65 -5.86 11.50 -4.81
CA GLN A 65 -4.75 10.79 -4.19
C GLN A 65 -4.70 9.33 -4.61
N VAL A 66 -5.83 8.62 -4.52
CA VAL A 66 -5.94 7.19 -4.79
C VAL A 66 -7.35 6.83 -5.22
N ALA A 67 -7.48 5.81 -6.07
CA ALA A 67 -8.76 5.29 -6.53
C ALA A 67 -8.83 3.77 -6.36
N VAL A 68 -10.04 3.27 -6.12
CA VAL A 68 -10.36 1.84 -6.08
C VAL A 68 -11.68 1.59 -6.80
N PHE A 69 -11.74 0.56 -7.62
CA PHE A 69 -12.97 0.12 -8.28
C PHE A 69 -13.69 -0.93 -7.42
N ASP A 70 -14.98 -0.75 -7.24
CA ASP A 70 -15.86 -1.69 -6.55
C ASP A 70 -16.64 -2.50 -7.58
N GLY A 71 -16.41 -3.82 -7.61
CA GLY A 71 -16.98 -4.71 -8.62
C GLY A 71 -18.48 -4.91 -8.51
N ASP A 72 -19.02 -5.02 -7.30
CA ASP A 72 -20.45 -5.31 -7.10
C ASP A 72 -21.33 -4.09 -7.43
N THR A 73 -20.92 -2.91 -7.01
CA THR A 73 -21.64 -1.67 -7.32
C THR A 73 -21.25 -1.08 -8.68
N ARG A 74 -20.19 -1.57 -9.28
CA ARG A 74 -19.57 -1.05 -10.51
C ARG A 74 -19.25 0.45 -10.42
N GLN A 75 -18.72 0.85 -9.28
CA GLN A 75 -18.38 2.24 -8.99
C GLN A 75 -16.89 2.40 -8.76
N LEU A 76 -16.33 3.48 -9.28
CA LEU A 76 -15.00 3.92 -8.94
C LEU A 76 -15.09 4.90 -7.77
N ALA A 77 -14.45 4.58 -6.66
CA ALA A 77 -14.28 5.46 -5.51
C ALA A 77 -12.91 6.13 -5.59
N VAL A 78 -12.87 7.45 -5.48
CA VAL A 78 -11.67 8.26 -5.59
C VAL A 78 -11.54 9.13 -4.34
N LEU A 79 -10.42 8.99 -3.60
CA LEU A 79 -10.11 9.88 -2.48
C LEU A 79 -9.62 11.22 -3.00
N VAL A 80 -10.32 12.27 -2.62
CA VAL A 80 -9.96 13.68 -2.89
C VAL A 80 -9.66 14.35 -1.54
N PRO A 81 -8.38 14.64 -1.24
CA PRO A 81 -8.00 15.38 -0.03
C PRO A 81 -8.66 16.75 0.04
N GLY A 82 -8.76 17.29 1.23
CA GLY A 82 -9.18 18.68 1.45
C GLY A 82 -8.17 19.70 0.91
N ALA A 83 -8.55 20.96 0.96
CA ALA A 83 -7.71 22.07 0.46
C ALA A 83 -6.38 22.22 1.21
N ASP A 84 -6.33 21.78 2.45
CA ASP A 84 -5.12 21.71 3.27
C ASP A 84 -5.08 20.35 4.01
N PRO A 85 -3.92 19.96 4.59
CA PRO A 85 -3.75 18.63 5.23
C PRO A 85 -4.69 18.37 6.43
N ALA A 86 -5.27 19.37 7.05
CA ALA A 86 -6.18 19.25 8.17
C ALA A 86 -7.66 19.33 7.72
N ALA A 87 -7.92 19.78 6.50
CA ALA A 87 -9.28 19.92 5.98
C ALA A 87 -9.93 18.56 5.71
N PRO A 88 -11.25 18.46 5.90
CA PRO A 88 -11.99 17.25 5.56
C PRO A 88 -11.79 16.84 4.11
N ALA A 89 -11.56 15.56 3.89
CA ALA A 89 -11.49 14.95 2.58
C ALA A 89 -12.88 14.57 2.06
N SER A 90 -12.96 14.12 0.83
CA SER A 90 -14.17 13.54 0.25
C SER A 90 -13.85 12.31 -0.58
N VAL A 91 -14.87 11.48 -0.80
CA VAL A 91 -14.82 10.38 -1.78
C VAL A 91 -15.69 10.77 -2.97
N ALA A 92 -15.07 10.93 -4.13
CA ALA A 92 -15.81 11.09 -5.38
C ALA A 92 -16.15 9.70 -5.94
N VAL A 93 -17.43 9.44 -6.18
CA VAL A 93 -17.93 8.13 -6.65
C VAL A 93 -18.45 8.30 -8.08
N PHE A 94 -17.90 7.50 -8.99
CA PHE A 94 -18.26 7.47 -10.41
C PHE A 94 -18.94 6.15 -10.73
N GLY A 95 -20.22 6.19 -11.07
CA GLY A 95 -20.95 5.04 -11.62
C GLY A 95 -20.88 4.97 -13.15
N PRO A 96 -21.34 3.87 -13.76
CA PRO A 96 -21.25 3.64 -15.21
C PRO A 96 -21.88 4.74 -16.06
N ALA A 97 -23.05 5.24 -15.66
CA ALA A 97 -23.84 6.24 -16.41
C ALA A 97 -23.61 7.69 -15.94
N GLN A 98 -22.75 7.92 -14.93
CA GLN A 98 -22.59 9.27 -14.37
C GLN A 98 -21.51 10.05 -15.12
N VAL A 99 -21.87 11.23 -15.61
CA VAL A 99 -20.92 12.15 -16.27
C VAL A 99 -19.98 12.81 -15.27
N ALA A 100 -20.43 13.07 -14.06
CA ALA A 100 -19.65 13.65 -12.98
C ALA A 100 -19.73 12.78 -11.72
N GLY A 101 -18.66 12.78 -10.93
CA GLY A 101 -18.63 12.03 -9.68
C GLY A 101 -19.55 12.63 -8.61
N ARG A 102 -20.24 11.76 -7.87
CA ARG A 102 -20.98 12.16 -6.67
C ARG A 102 -20.00 12.26 -5.51
N ALA A 103 -19.95 13.39 -4.82
CA ALA A 103 -19.08 13.57 -3.67
C ALA A 103 -19.74 13.08 -2.38
N ILE A 104 -19.02 12.29 -1.60
CA ILE A 104 -19.35 11.90 -0.23
C ILE A 104 -18.37 12.61 0.69
N ALA A 105 -18.86 13.55 1.49
CA ALA A 105 -18.03 14.28 2.45
C ALA A 105 -17.60 13.35 3.59
N LEU A 106 -16.33 13.45 4.00
CA LEU A 106 -15.80 12.77 5.18
C LEU A 106 -15.77 13.69 6.40
N PRO A 107 -15.88 13.16 7.61
CA PRO A 107 -15.81 13.97 8.83
C PRO A 107 -14.45 14.66 9.07
N GLY A 108 -13.39 14.22 8.41
CA GLY A 108 -12.03 14.73 8.59
C GLY A 108 -11.11 14.36 7.44
N PRO A 109 -9.79 14.63 7.57
CA PRO A 109 -8.79 14.27 6.57
C PRO A 109 -8.64 12.76 6.45
N ALA A 110 -8.31 12.27 5.26
CA ALA A 110 -8.01 10.88 4.99
C ALA A 110 -6.73 10.76 4.14
N THR A 111 -5.98 9.67 4.30
CA THR A 111 -4.64 9.51 3.74
C THR A 111 -4.49 8.32 2.78
N ALA A 112 -5.36 7.33 2.88
CA ALA A 112 -5.34 6.13 2.06
C ALA A 112 -6.74 5.55 1.92
N LEU A 113 -6.97 4.74 0.89
CA LEU A 113 -8.26 4.16 0.54
C LEU A 113 -8.09 2.69 0.16
N THR A 114 -8.99 1.84 0.63
CA THR A 114 -9.20 0.47 0.15
C THR A 114 -10.69 0.18 0.05
N GLY A 115 -11.08 -0.81 -0.75
CA GLY A 115 -12.47 -1.28 -0.86
C GLY A 115 -12.61 -2.73 -0.42
N ASP A 116 -13.85 -3.18 -0.24
CA ASP A 116 -14.16 -4.60 -0.03
C ASP A 116 -14.64 -5.31 -1.31
N GLY A 117 -14.88 -4.55 -2.38
CA GLY A 117 -15.46 -5.05 -3.63
C GLY A 117 -16.96 -5.29 -3.56
N HIS A 118 -17.60 -4.98 -2.44
CA HIS A 118 -19.02 -5.25 -2.13
C HIS A 118 -19.80 -4.01 -1.70
N GLY A 119 -19.34 -2.84 -2.11
CA GLY A 119 -20.00 -1.56 -1.90
C GLY A 119 -19.52 -0.77 -0.70
N ALA A 120 -18.49 -1.23 0.02
CA ALA A 120 -17.88 -0.47 1.09
C ALA A 120 -16.44 -0.05 0.77
N ALA A 121 -16.11 1.18 1.14
CA ALA A 121 -14.76 1.71 1.11
C ALA A 121 -14.30 2.11 2.51
N TYR A 122 -13.00 1.94 2.77
CA TYR A 122 -12.38 2.23 4.05
C TYR A 122 -11.20 3.17 3.85
N LEU A 123 -11.14 4.23 4.64
CA LEU A 123 -10.13 5.28 4.48
C LEU A 123 -9.40 5.51 5.79
N ALA A 124 -8.06 5.45 5.75
CA ALA A 124 -7.22 5.70 6.91
C ALA A 124 -7.29 7.18 7.33
N THR A 125 -7.39 7.41 8.64
CA THR A 125 -7.34 8.74 9.25
C THR A 125 -6.60 8.67 10.58
N ARG A 126 -6.38 9.81 11.22
CA ARG A 126 -5.80 9.84 12.58
C ARG A 126 -6.75 9.16 13.56
N GLY A 127 -6.21 8.28 14.39
CA GLY A 127 -6.93 7.55 15.41
C GLY A 127 -7.79 6.38 14.94
N GLY A 128 -7.94 6.19 13.60
CA GLY A 128 -8.81 5.15 13.08
C GLY A 128 -9.00 5.17 11.57
N TYR A 129 -10.25 4.96 11.14
CA TYR A 129 -10.59 4.97 9.72
C TYR A 129 -12.04 5.41 9.51
N PHE A 130 -12.35 5.86 8.30
CA PHE A 130 -13.73 6.05 7.87
C PHE A 130 -14.22 4.83 7.11
N ALA A 131 -15.44 4.38 7.41
CA ALA A 131 -16.18 3.40 6.64
C ALA A 131 -17.26 4.11 5.82
N VAL A 132 -17.25 3.88 4.51
CA VAL A 132 -18.12 4.56 3.54
C VAL A 132 -18.98 3.54 2.82
N ASP A 133 -20.29 3.69 2.88
CA ASP A 133 -21.23 2.99 2.00
C ASP A 133 -21.31 3.74 0.67
N LEU A 134 -20.79 3.13 -0.39
CA LEU A 134 -20.69 3.76 -1.71
C LEU A 134 -22.08 3.97 -2.34
N ALA A 135 -23.05 3.10 -2.07
CA ALA A 135 -24.40 3.22 -2.63
C ALA A 135 -25.21 4.28 -1.88
N ALA A 136 -25.27 4.18 -0.55
CA ALA A 136 -26.03 5.10 0.29
C ALA A 136 -25.37 6.49 0.39
N GLY A 137 -24.05 6.60 0.20
CA GLY A 137 -23.32 7.85 0.34
C GLY A 137 -23.13 8.29 1.78
N HIS A 138 -23.06 7.34 2.70
CA HIS A 138 -22.83 7.60 4.11
C HIS A 138 -21.39 7.27 4.50
N ALA A 139 -20.79 8.17 5.28
CA ALA A 139 -19.48 7.95 5.90
C ALA A 139 -19.63 7.94 7.42
N SER A 140 -18.96 7.00 8.09
CA SER A 140 -18.89 6.91 9.54
C SER A 140 -17.46 6.76 9.98
N GLN A 141 -17.09 7.31 11.14
CA GLN A 141 -15.78 7.14 11.75
C GLN A 141 -15.78 5.91 12.65
N VAL A 142 -14.70 5.16 12.58
CA VAL A 142 -14.40 4.03 13.47
C VAL A 142 -13.06 4.30 14.12
N ASP A 143 -13.05 4.44 15.44
CA ASP A 143 -11.83 4.65 16.21
C ASP A 143 -11.11 3.31 16.45
N VAL A 144 -9.79 3.32 16.50
CA VAL A 144 -8.98 2.15 16.85
C VAL A 144 -8.56 2.25 18.30
N GLY A 145 -9.03 1.34 19.14
CA GLY A 145 -8.78 1.36 20.58
C GLY A 145 -7.29 1.33 20.91
N GLY A 146 -6.84 2.30 21.72
CA GLY A 146 -5.44 2.48 22.10
C GLY A 146 -4.55 3.08 21.01
N ALA A 147 -5.15 3.64 19.95
CA ALA A 147 -4.44 4.27 18.83
C ALA A 147 -4.98 5.67 18.49
N GLU A 148 -5.62 6.35 19.43
CA GLU A 148 -6.37 7.62 19.23
C GLU A 148 -5.47 8.75 18.69
N GLN A 149 -4.16 8.70 18.94
CA GLN A 149 -3.19 9.69 18.50
C GLN A 149 -2.32 9.22 17.33
N VAL A 150 -2.58 8.02 16.79
CA VAL A 150 -1.78 7.44 15.71
C VAL A 150 -2.20 8.02 14.37
N ASP A 151 -1.23 8.52 13.61
CA ASP A 151 -1.46 8.95 12.23
C ASP A 151 -1.38 7.72 11.31
N PHE A 152 -2.53 7.19 10.90
CA PHE A 152 -2.58 6.10 9.95
C PHE A 152 -2.39 6.62 8.52
N THR A 153 -1.47 6.00 7.79
CA THR A 153 -0.99 6.44 6.46
C THR A 153 -1.30 5.46 5.36
N ALA A 154 -1.69 4.23 5.72
CA ALA A 154 -2.01 3.17 4.78
C ALA A 154 -3.13 2.28 5.34
N ILE A 155 -3.90 1.69 4.46
CA ILE A 155 -4.99 0.77 4.81
C ILE A 155 -5.13 -0.29 3.72
N ALA A 156 -5.36 -1.53 4.12
CA ALA A 156 -5.68 -2.63 3.22
C ALA A 156 -6.68 -3.58 3.89
N ARG A 157 -7.43 -4.36 3.08
CA ARG A 157 -8.37 -5.37 3.56
C ARG A 157 -7.91 -6.75 3.14
N ARG A 158 -7.85 -7.69 4.08
CA ARG A 158 -7.48 -9.08 3.88
C ARG A 158 -8.67 -9.91 3.37
N ALA A 159 -8.39 -11.10 2.82
CA ALA A 159 -9.43 -12.02 2.36
C ALA A 159 -10.32 -12.52 3.51
N ASP A 160 -9.81 -12.60 4.74
CA ASP A 160 -10.59 -12.92 5.95
C ASP A 160 -11.47 -11.75 6.44
N GLY A 161 -11.47 -10.63 5.72
CA GLY A 161 -12.25 -9.44 6.01
C GLY A 161 -11.64 -8.47 7.01
N LYS A 162 -10.51 -8.82 7.63
CA LYS A 162 -9.83 -7.92 8.57
C LYS A 162 -9.18 -6.75 7.87
N LEU A 163 -9.25 -5.57 8.49
CA LEU A 163 -8.49 -4.41 8.04
C LEU A 163 -7.09 -4.41 8.65
N VAL A 164 -6.16 -3.96 7.86
CA VAL A 164 -4.77 -3.70 8.25
C VAL A 164 -4.48 -2.23 8.06
N LEU A 165 -4.00 -1.57 9.11
CA LEU A 165 -3.66 -0.15 9.11
C LEU A 165 -2.15 0.00 9.28
N GLY A 166 -1.55 0.88 8.50
CA GLY A 166 -0.15 1.27 8.62
C GLY A 166 -0.03 2.69 9.14
N SER A 167 0.97 2.96 9.95
CA SER A 167 1.14 4.25 10.62
C SER A 167 2.39 5.00 10.21
N ALA A 168 2.37 6.30 10.41
CA ALA A 168 3.49 7.19 10.16
C ALA A 168 4.73 6.89 11.02
N ASP A 169 4.52 6.31 12.20
CA ASP A 169 5.59 5.91 13.14
C ASP A 169 6.11 4.48 12.90
N GLY A 170 5.73 3.85 11.78
CA GLY A 170 6.25 2.57 11.32
C GLY A 170 5.61 1.34 11.95
N ALA A 171 4.40 1.45 12.48
CA ALA A 171 3.67 0.31 13.00
C ALA A 171 2.58 -0.17 12.04
N VAL A 172 2.36 -1.48 12.01
CA VAL A 172 1.24 -2.14 11.33
C VAL A 172 0.30 -2.70 12.38
N TYR A 173 -0.98 -2.40 12.24
CA TYR A 173 -2.06 -2.84 13.12
C TYR A 173 -3.00 -3.75 12.32
N ILE A 174 -3.27 -4.95 12.82
CA ILE A 174 -4.31 -5.83 12.30
C ILE A 174 -5.51 -5.75 13.25
N LEU A 175 -6.68 -5.44 12.71
CA LEU A 175 -7.91 -5.33 13.49
C LEU A 175 -8.59 -6.69 13.63
N ALA A 176 -9.16 -6.97 14.81
CA ALA A 176 -9.78 -8.25 15.12
C ALA A 176 -11.02 -8.54 14.25
N SER A 177 -11.75 -7.51 13.91
CA SER A 177 -12.91 -7.59 13.01
C SER A 177 -13.14 -6.21 12.38
N THR A 178 -13.72 -6.21 11.18
CA THR A 178 -14.19 -4.97 10.56
C THR A 178 -15.69 -4.87 10.85
N PRO A 179 -16.16 -3.86 11.60
CA PRO A 179 -17.58 -3.60 11.70
C PRO A 179 -18.15 -3.35 10.30
N ALA A 180 -19.33 -3.90 10.00
CA ALA A 180 -20.02 -3.56 8.77
C ALA A 180 -20.25 -2.05 8.71
N ALA A 181 -20.13 -1.45 7.52
CA ALA A 181 -20.42 -0.03 7.35
C ALA A 181 -21.84 0.25 7.87
N PRO A 182 -22.00 1.23 8.78
CA PRO A 182 -23.32 1.52 9.35
C PRO A 182 -24.28 1.99 8.25
N ARG A 183 -25.41 1.31 8.11
CA ARG A 183 -26.44 1.65 7.12
C ARG A 183 -27.28 2.87 7.51
N SER A 184 -27.11 3.43 8.69
CA SER A 184 -27.80 4.63 9.17
C SER A 184 -26.99 5.27 10.29
N GLY A 185 -26.95 6.60 10.36
CA GLY A 185 -26.15 7.40 11.29
C GLY A 185 -26.30 6.92 12.73
N GLY A 186 -25.32 6.19 13.18
CA GLY A 186 -25.28 5.59 14.51
C GLY A 186 -23.86 5.56 15.05
N THR A 187 -23.79 5.72 16.33
CA THR A 187 -22.72 5.53 17.31
C THR A 187 -21.32 5.25 16.78
N PHE A 188 -20.37 6.04 17.28
CA PHE A 188 -18.93 5.77 17.21
C PHE A 188 -18.67 4.32 17.58
N SER A 189 -18.10 3.55 16.66
CA SER A 189 -17.68 2.18 16.92
C SER A 189 -16.18 2.16 17.14
N THR A 190 -15.74 1.33 18.08
CA THR A 190 -14.31 1.16 18.34
C THR A 190 -13.87 -0.21 17.83
N ALA A 191 -12.88 -0.21 16.93
CA ALA A 191 -12.25 -1.41 16.45
C ALA A 191 -11.18 -1.87 17.43
N LYS A 192 -11.13 -3.19 17.68
CA LYS A 192 -10.13 -3.81 18.55
C LYS A 192 -8.89 -4.21 17.75
N VAL A 193 -7.71 -3.88 18.26
CA VAL A 193 -6.44 -4.34 17.70
C VAL A 193 -6.20 -5.80 18.08
N GLU A 194 -5.96 -6.66 17.10
CA GLU A 194 -5.58 -8.06 17.28
C GLU A 194 -4.05 -8.19 17.39
N SER A 195 -3.31 -7.53 16.50
CA SER A 195 -1.85 -7.51 16.55
C SER A 195 -1.29 -6.14 16.15
N ARG A 196 -0.11 -5.82 16.67
CA ARG A 196 0.65 -4.62 16.35
C ARG A 196 2.12 -4.96 16.22
N ASN A 197 2.74 -4.56 15.10
CA ASN A 197 4.17 -4.68 14.86
C ASN A 197 4.76 -3.33 14.48
N LYS A 198 5.80 -2.89 15.19
CA LYS A 198 6.49 -1.61 14.93
C LYS A 198 7.94 -1.91 14.55
N ILE A 199 8.19 -2.10 13.25
CA ILE A 199 9.50 -2.48 12.72
C ILE A 199 9.94 -1.62 11.52
N PHE A 200 9.06 -0.77 11.01
CA PHE A 200 9.31 0.07 9.84
C PHE A 200 9.75 1.48 10.25
N ALA A 201 10.38 2.21 9.34
CA ALA A 201 10.57 3.64 9.51
C ALA A 201 9.22 4.39 9.35
N ARG A 202 8.44 3.96 8.35
CA ARG A 202 7.10 4.43 8.06
C ARG A 202 6.35 3.35 7.27
N VAL A 203 5.05 3.24 7.44
CA VAL A 203 4.22 2.42 6.55
C VAL A 203 3.59 3.34 5.51
N ASP A 204 4.10 3.32 4.28
CA ASP A 204 3.65 4.24 3.23
C ASP A 204 2.51 3.67 2.40
N SER A 205 2.51 2.35 2.17
CA SER A 205 1.47 1.65 1.41
C SER A 205 1.32 0.21 1.90
N LEU A 206 0.10 -0.30 1.77
CA LEU A 206 -0.29 -1.68 2.09
C LEU A 206 -1.09 -2.26 0.93
N VAL A 207 -0.80 -3.50 0.58
CA VAL A 207 -1.66 -4.35 -0.24
C VAL A 207 -1.76 -5.74 0.38
N THR A 208 -2.74 -6.52 -0.02
CA THR A 208 -2.92 -7.89 0.48
C THR A 208 -3.02 -8.89 -0.67
N GLN A 209 -2.46 -10.07 -0.44
CA GLN A 209 -2.70 -11.27 -1.24
C GLN A 209 -3.21 -12.36 -0.31
N GLY A 210 -4.50 -12.70 -0.45
CA GLY A 210 -5.17 -13.53 0.54
C GLY A 210 -5.14 -12.87 1.92
N ASN A 211 -4.57 -13.58 2.90
CA ASN A 211 -4.39 -13.09 4.27
C ASN A 211 -2.96 -12.58 4.55
N THR A 212 -2.07 -12.60 3.57
CA THR A 212 -0.73 -12.01 3.69
C THR A 212 -0.79 -10.54 3.31
N THR A 213 -0.22 -9.69 4.16
CA THR A 213 -0.10 -8.25 3.92
C THR A 213 1.31 -7.94 3.42
N VAL A 214 1.42 -7.12 2.39
CA VAL A 214 2.70 -6.60 1.90
C VAL A 214 2.78 -5.12 2.22
N VAL A 215 3.83 -4.75 2.91
CA VAL A 215 4.11 -3.40 3.42
C VAL A 215 5.19 -2.77 2.56
N LEU A 216 4.98 -1.54 2.10
CA LEU A 216 6.00 -0.69 1.51
C LEU A 216 6.45 0.35 2.53
N ASP A 217 7.76 0.37 2.81
CA ASP A 217 8.48 1.46 3.47
C ASP A 217 9.32 2.18 2.42
N ARG A 218 8.90 3.38 2.02
CA ARG A 218 9.58 4.15 0.97
C ARG A 218 10.93 4.71 1.44
N GLY A 219 11.04 5.01 2.73
CA GLY A 219 12.30 5.48 3.31
C GLY A 219 13.37 4.41 3.32
N GLN A 220 13.00 3.14 3.49
CA GLN A 220 13.90 2.01 3.40
C GLN A 220 13.99 1.39 2.00
N THR A 221 13.14 1.81 1.08
CA THR A 221 12.94 1.16 -0.23
C THR A 221 12.79 -0.36 -0.10
N SER A 222 11.88 -0.80 0.77
CA SER A 222 11.70 -2.21 1.08
C SER A 222 10.24 -2.63 1.00
N VAL A 223 10.01 -3.87 0.59
CA VAL A 223 8.75 -4.57 0.74
C VAL A 223 8.91 -5.68 1.77
N THR A 224 7.93 -5.81 2.66
CA THR A 224 7.95 -6.80 3.74
C THR A 224 6.62 -7.49 3.83
N THR A 225 6.62 -8.83 3.96
CA THR A 225 5.38 -9.58 4.19
C THR A 225 5.10 -9.73 5.68
N ILE A 226 3.81 -9.59 6.01
CA ILE A 226 3.24 -9.92 7.32
C ILE A 226 2.23 -11.04 7.09
N GLY A 227 2.44 -12.15 7.76
CA GLY A 227 1.62 -13.35 7.62
C GLY A 227 0.20 -13.21 8.16
N ALA A 228 -0.61 -14.23 7.94
CA ALA A 228 -1.97 -14.31 8.47
C ALA A 228 -2.01 -14.24 10.01
N ASP A 229 -0.97 -14.71 10.68
CA ASP A 229 -0.77 -14.66 12.12
C ASP A 229 -0.33 -13.27 12.64
N GLY A 230 -0.20 -12.31 11.75
CA GLY A 230 0.24 -10.95 12.07
C GLY A 230 1.74 -10.80 12.32
N ARG A 231 2.56 -11.83 12.04
CA ARG A 231 4.01 -11.77 12.24
C ARG A 231 4.73 -11.33 10.98
N PRO A 232 5.76 -10.47 11.08
CA PRO A 232 6.67 -10.19 9.98
C PRO A 232 7.37 -11.47 9.52
N GLN A 233 7.50 -11.65 8.21
CA GLN A 233 8.12 -12.84 7.61
C GLN A 233 9.41 -12.46 6.87
N LEU A 234 9.28 -12.09 5.59
CA LEU A 234 10.41 -11.77 4.72
C LEU A 234 10.39 -10.30 4.31
N ALA A 235 11.57 -9.74 4.18
CA ALA A 235 11.78 -8.39 3.68
C ALA A 235 12.75 -8.42 2.50
N LEU A 236 12.43 -7.72 1.43
CA LEU A 236 13.29 -7.54 0.26
C LEU A 236 13.42 -6.07 -0.09
N ARG A 237 14.54 -5.73 -0.72
CA ARG A 237 14.71 -4.40 -1.29
C ARG A 237 13.76 -4.19 -2.46
N ALA A 238 13.20 -2.99 -2.55
CA ALA A 238 12.30 -2.57 -3.63
C ALA A 238 12.96 -1.48 -4.49
N GLY A 239 14.00 -1.87 -5.22
CA GLY A 239 14.71 -0.99 -6.13
C GLY A 239 15.49 0.13 -5.44
N GLN A 240 15.59 1.29 -6.10
CA GLN A 240 16.32 2.47 -5.65
C GLN A 240 15.41 3.49 -4.94
N GLY A 241 14.12 3.48 -5.21
CA GLY A 241 13.14 4.41 -4.66
C GLY A 241 11.72 4.03 -5.04
N ALA A 242 11.24 2.89 -4.50
CA ALA A 242 9.87 2.44 -4.68
C ALA A 242 8.88 3.46 -4.10
N THR A 243 7.74 3.63 -4.79
CA THR A 243 6.73 4.65 -4.44
C THR A 243 5.35 4.07 -4.19
N THR A 244 4.94 3.08 -4.97
CA THR A 244 3.57 2.54 -4.97
C THR A 244 3.56 1.03 -5.04
N LEU A 245 2.49 0.43 -4.53
CA LEU A 245 2.16 -0.99 -4.63
C LEU A 245 0.81 -1.19 -5.30
N ALA A 246 0.65 -2.30 -6.00
CA ALA A 246 -0.66 -2.83 -6.39
C ALA A 246 -0.70 -4.35 -6.22
N ALA A 247 -1.82 -4.87 -5.76
CA ALA A 247 -2.10 -6.29 -5.81
C ALA A 247 -2.53 -6.69 -7.23
N ASP A 248 -2.11 -7.87 -7.64
CA ASP A 248 -2.43 -8.45 -8.93
C ASP A 248 -3.37 -9.65 -8.71
N PRO A 249 -4.42 -9.82 -9.52
CA PRO A 249 -5.39 -10.93 -9.33
C PRO A 249 -4.78 -12.34 -9.48
N LEU A 250 -3.56 -12.45 -10.02
CA LEU A 250 -2.82 -13.71 -10.14
C LEU A 250 -1.90 -14.00 -8.93
N GLY A 251 -2.06 -13.27 -7.83
CA GLY A 251 -1.32 -13.51 -6.58
C GLY A 251 0.04 -12.83 -6.51
N ARG A 252 0.33 -11.88 -7.41
CA ARG A 252 1.57 -11.10 -7.44
C ARG A 252 1.38 -9.74 -6.78
N VAL A 253 2.48 -9.10 -6.41
CA VAL A 253 2.51 -7.70 -6.02
C VAL A 253 3.42 -6.94 -6.98
N LEU A 254 2.85 -5.90 -7.55
CA LEU A 254 3.52 -4.95 -8.44
C LEU A 254 4.07 -3.80 -7.61
N VAL A 255 5.28 -3.36 -7.92
CA VAL A 255 5.93 -2.22 -7.26
C VAL A 255 6.51 -1.29 -8.32
N ALA A 256 6.19 -0.01 -8.25
CA ALA A 256 6.84 0.99 -9.08
C ALA A 256 8.09 1.53 -8.36
N ASP A 257 9.26 1.22 -8.90
CA ASP A 257 10.51 1.90 -8.53
C ASP A 257 10.67 3.16 -9.37
N THR A 258 10.09 4.25 -8.90
CA THR A 258 10.07 5.52 -9.65
C THR A 258 11.47 6.09 -9.87
N ARG A 259 12.37 5.98 -8.86
CA ARG A 259 13.74 6.49 -8.97
C ARG A 259 14.60 5.59 -9.83
N GLY A 260 14.48 4.26 -9.69
CA GLY A 260 15.20 3.30 -10.51
C GLY A 260 14.66 3.18 -11.94
N GLY A 261 13.41 3.63 -12.17
CA GLY A 261 12.76 3.50 -13.47
C GLY A 261 12.42 2.05 -13.82
N GLU A 262 11.83 1.31 -12.87
CA GLU A 262 11.55 -0.12 -13.02
C GLU A 262 10.15 -0.49 -12.53
N LEU A 263 9.58 -1.51 -13.15
CA LEU A 263 8.48 -2.32 -12.62
C LEU A 263 9.09 -3.56 -11.95
N LEU A 264 8.84 -3.72 -10.64
CA LEU A 264 9.25 -4.90 -9.90
C LEU A 264 8.02 -5.76 -9.62
N VAL A 265 8.13 -7.07 -9.83
CA VAL A 265 7.05 -8.03 -9.63
C VAL A 265 7.47 -9.06 -8.58
N TYR A 266 6.72 -9.10 -7.49
CA TYR A 266 7.00 -10.03 -6.39
C TYR A 266 5.96 -11.16 -6.33
N GLY A 267 6.42 -12.38 -6.07
CA GLY A 267 5.61 -13.44 -5.48
C GLY A 267 5.54 -13.20 -3.97
N VAL A 268 4.44 -13.61 -3.33
CA VAL A 268 4.17 -13.25 -1.93
C VAL A 268 4.36 -14.44 -0.97
N ASP A 269 4.19 -15.65 -1.44
CA ASP A 269 4.35 -16.86 -0.62
C ASP A 269 5.28 -17.87 -1.34
N PRO A 270 6.57 -17.88 -1.00
CA PRO A 270 7.32 -16.89 -0.21
C PRO A 270 7.52 -15.57 -0.95
N LEU A 271 7.88 -14.50 -0.21
CA LEU A 271 8.25 -13.22 -0.82
C LEU A 271 9.52 -13.39 -1.66
N ILE A 272 9.40 -13.21 -2.97
CA ILE A 272 10.52 -13.35 -3.92
C ILE A 272 10.36 -12.35 -5.06
N LEU A 273 11.44 -11.66 -5.43
CA LEU A 273 11.46 -10.86 -6.65
C LEU A 273 11.49 -11.80 -7.87
N ARG A 274 10.41 -11.80 -8.65
CA ARG A 274 10.26 -12.63 -9.84
C ARG A 274 10.74 -11.95 -11.11
N GLN A 275 10.44 -10.65 -11.23
CA GLN A 275 10.77 -9.85 -12.40
C GLN A 275 11.17 -8.44 -11.97
N ALA A 276 12.20 -7.90 -12.62
CA ALA A 276 12.57 -6.49 -12.60
C ALA A 276 12.70 -6.04 -14.06
N TYR A 277 11.93 -5.04 -14.46
CA TYR A 277 11.86 -4.62 -15.86
C TYR A 277 11.96 -3.10 -15.98
N PRO A 278 12.82 -2.59 -16.87
CA PRO A 278 12.98 -1.16 -17.07
C PRO A 278 11.68 -0.53 -17.57
N VAL A 279 11.13 0.39 -16.81
CA VAL A 279 10.01 1.27 -17.19
C VAL A 279 10.49 2.69 -16.98
N ARG A 280 10.93 3.33 -18.05
CA ARG A 280 11.46 4.69 -17.99
C ARG A 280 10.35 5.71 -17.75
N GLN A 281 10.67 7.00 -17.64
CA GLN A 281 9.71 8.10 -17.50
C GLN A 281 8.90 8.09 -16.21
N ALA A 282 9.58 7.76 -15.09
CA ALA A 282 9.04 7.79 -13.74
C ALA A 282 7.75 6.95 -13.58
N PRO A 283 7.86 5.61 -13.55
CA PRO A 283 6.73 4.74 -13.27
C PRO A 283 6.13 5.07 -11.90
N TYR A 284 4.78 5.11 -11.80
CA TYR A 284 4.14 5.50 -10.54
C TYR A 284 2.83 4.77 -10.27
N GLY A 285 1.72 5.14 -10.91
CA GLY A 285 0.44 4.47 -10.72
C GLY A 285 0.48 3.03 -11.23
N LEU A 286 -0.11 2.11 -10.46
CA LEU A 286 -0.15 0.69 -10.75
C LEU A 286 -1.56 0.14 -10.64
N ALA A 287 -1.89 -0.80 -11.50
CA ALA A 287 -3.03 -1.69 -11.36
C ALA A 287 -2.69 -3.08 -11.91
N GLY A 288 -3.23 -4.13 -11.30
CA GLY A 288 -3.16 -5.49 -11.83
C GLY A 288 -4.45 -5.88 -12.52
N SER A 289 -4.35 -6.61 -13.62
CA SER A 289 -5.45 -7.35 -14.23
C SER A 289 -4.99 -8.78 -14.54
N ARG A 290 -5.94 -9.66 -14.88
CA ARG A 290 -5.58 -11.04 -15.29
C ARG A 290 -4.71 -11.07 -16.52
N ALA A 291 -4.94 -10.15 -17.46
CA ALA A 291 -4.21 -10.08 -18.71
C ALA A 291 -2.91 -9.28 -18.58
N LEU A 292 -2.94 -8.11 -17.94
CA LEU A 292 -1.85 -7.14 -17.98
C LEU A 292 -1.56 -6.53 -16.61
N ALA A 293 -0.29 -6.20 -16.39
CA ALA A 293 0.12 -5.27 -15.34
C ALA A 293 0.16 -3.85 -15.93
N TRP A 294 -0.56 -2.93 -15.32
CA TRP A 294 -0.69 -1.55 -15.76
C TRP A 294 0.25 -0.64 -14.99
N VAL A 295 1.00 0.18 -15.70
CA VAL A 295 1.97 1.12 -15.13
C VAL A 295 1.80 2.49 -15.78
N SER A 296 1.54 3.52 -14.98
CA SER A 296 1.59 4.89 -15.48
C SER A 296 3.02 5.44 -15.45
N GLN A 297 3.32 6.33 -16.38
CA GLN A 297 4.58 7.07 -16.51
C GLN A 297 4.28 8.55 -16.33
N THR A 298 4.52 9.10 -15.13
CA THR A 298 4.15 10.47 -14.81
C THR A 298 4.96 11.51 -15.61
N ALA A 299 6.22 11.22 -15.95
CA ALA A 299 7.04 12.15 -16.74
C ALA A 299 6.66 12.22 -18.23
N SER A 300 5.70 11.41 -18.70
CA SER A 300 5.27 11.42 -20.11
C SER A 300 3.76 11.38 -20.34
N ASN A 301 2.95 11.42 -19.26
CA ASN A 301 1.49 11.29 -19.34
C ASN A 301 1.08 10.06 -20.19
N THR A 302 1.57 8.89 -19.80
CA THR A 302 1.35 7.65 -20.54
C THR A 302 1.00 6.53 -19.56
N VAL A 303 0.18 5.58 -19.96
CA VAL A 303 -0.03 4.30 -19.28
C VAL A 303 0.30 3.16 -20.21
N ILE A 304 0.93 2.11 -19.66
CA ILE A 304 1.36 0.94 -20.42
C ILE A 304 0.78 -0.31 -19.76
N GLY A 305 0.29 -1.23 -20.56
CA GLY A 305 -0.08 -2.58 -20.16
C GLY A 305 0.99 -3.59 -20.56
N TYR A 306 1.56 -4.28 -19.57
CA TYR A 306 2.58 -5.32 -19.74
C TYR A 306 2.00 -6.71 -19.52
N ASP A 307 2.21 -7.61 -20.47
CA ASP A 307 2.02 -9.05 -20.30
C ASP A 307 3.21 -9.63 -19.54
N LEU A 308 2.94 -10.23 -18.37
CA LEU A 308 3.95 -10.82 -17.50
C LEU A 308 4.04 -12.35 -17.61
N SER A 309 3.30 -12.98 -18.53
CA SER A 309 3.15 -14.44 -18.61
C SER A 309 4.44 -15.15 -19.05
N THR A 310 5.28 -14.50 -19.83
CA THR A 310 6.49 -15.10 -20.43
C THR A 310 7.74 -14.99 -19.54
N GLY A 311 7.62 -14.46 -18.32
CA GLY A 311 8.77 -14.22 -17.44
C GLY A 311 9.54 -12.92 -17.73
N ILE A 312 9.48 -12.41 -18.94
CA ILE A 312 9.96 -11.08 -19.32
C ILE A 312 8.74 -10.24 -19.66
N PRO A 313 8.50 -9.10 -19.01
CA PRO A 313 7.38 -8.23 -19.31
C PRO A 313 7.39 -7.77 -20.77
N VAL A 314 6.27 -7.95 -21.45
CA VAL A 314 6.10 -7.56 -22.87
C VAL A 314 5.05 -6.45 -22.93
N GLU A 315 5.41 -5.29 -23.44
CA GLU A 315 4.47 -4.21 -23.72
C GLU A 315 3.44 -4.67 -24.75
N ARG A 316 2.16 -4.63 -24.42
CA ARG A 316 1.04 -4.97 -25.29
C ARG A 316 0.30 -3.76 -25.80
N VAL A 317 0.07 -2.81 -24.91
CA VAL A 317 -0.69 -1.60 -25.21
C VAL A 317 -0.06 -0.39 -24.53
N ARG A 318 -0.23 0.78 -25.13
CA ARG A 318 0.23 2.08 -24.63
C ARG A 318 -0.81 3.14 -24.97
N TYR A 319 -1.20 3.93 -23.96
CA TYR A 319 -2.19 4.99 -24.12
C TYR A 319 -1.68 6.33 -23.59
N PRO A 320 -1.94 7.44 -24.30
CA PRO A 320 -1.79 8.78 -23.74
C PRO A 320 -2.82 8.99 -22.62
N THR A 321 -2.40 9.69 -21.57
CA THR A 321 -3.25 9.90 -20.39
C THR A 321 -3.52 11.38 -20.13
N VAL A 322 -4.45 11.63 -19.19
CA VAL A 322 -4.58 12.91 -18.50
C VAL A 322 -3.27 13.26 -17.79
N GLN A 323 -3.05 14.54 -17.52
CA GLN A 323 -1.87 15.01 -16.79
C GLN A 323 -1.81 14.39 -15.41
N GLN A 324 -0.59 14.05 -14.95
CA GLN A 324 -0.30 13.51 -13.64
C GLN A 324 -1.08 12.21 -13.33
N PRO A 325 -0.89 11.12 -14.11
CA PRO A 325 -1.62 9.86 -13.93
C PRO A 325 -1.11 9.09 -12.70
N ASN A 326 -1.50 9.54 -11.50
CA ASN A 326 -0.95 9.06 -10.24
C ASN A 326 -1.63 7.79 -9.72
N SER A 327 -2.88 7.53 -10.07
CA SER A 327 -3.58 6.35 -9.58
C SER A 327 -4.28 5.62 -10.73
N LEU A 328 -4.19 4.30 -10.68
CA LEU A 328 -4.85 3.40 -11.63
C LEU A 328 -5.80 2.47 -10.90
N SER A 329 -6.88 2.09 -11.56
CA SER A 329 -7.78 1.02 -11.11
C SER A 329 -8.34 0.30 -12.32
N PHE A 330 -8.65 -1.00 -12.19
CA PHE A 330 -9.09 -1.81 -13.31
C PHE A 330 -10.39 -2.56 -12.97
N ASP A 331 -11.33 -2.55 -13.89
CA ASP A 331 -12.54 -3.37 -13.86
C ASP A 331 -12.35 -4.59 -14.76
N GLU A 332 -12.15 -5.76 -14.14
CA GLU A 332 -11.98 -7.04 -14.85
C GLU A 332 -13.21 -7.44 -15.65
N ALA A 333 -14.42 -7.07 -15.20
CA ALA A 333 -15.65 -7.51 -15.84
C ALA A 333 -15.94 -6.77 -17.15
N SER A 334 -15.52 -5.51 -17.27
CA SER A 334 -15.71 -4.69 -18.46
C SER A 334 -14.44 -4.40 -19.24
N ASP A 335 -13.29 -4.95 -18.82
CA ASP A 335 -11.97 -4.64 -19.38
C ASP A 335 -11.72 -3.12 -19.45
N THR A 336 -12.04 -2.42 -18.35
CA THR A 336 -11.94 -0.96 -18.28
C THR A 336 -10.82 -0.52 -17.36
N LEU A 337 -9.90 0.28 -17.87
CA LEU A 337 -8.85 0.94 -17.11
C LEU A 337 -9.29 2.36 -16.74
N TYR A 338 -9.22 2.68 -15.46
CA TYR A 338 -9.40 4.02 -14.92
C TYR A 338 -8.04 4.63 -14.61
N VAL A 339 -7.79 5.82 -15.15
CA VAL A 339 -6.58 6.60 -14.88
C VAL A 339 -6.98 7.89 -14.18
N VAL A 340 -6.48 8.11 -12.98
CA VAL A 340 -6.91 9.24 -12.14
C VAL A 340 -5.77 10.24 -11.98
N SER A 341 -6.08 11.48 -12.32
CA SER A 341 -5.14 12.59 -12.27
C SER A 341 -4.87 13.07 -10.84
N GLY A 342 -3.60 13.14 -10.45
CA GLY A 342 -3.17 13.77 -9.20
C GLY A 342 -3.11 15.31 -9.26
N SER A 343 -3.37 15.93 -10.42
CA SER A 343 -3.34 17.38 -10.63
C SER A 343 -4.69 18.00 -10.99
N GLY A 344 -5.79 17.24 -10.82
CA GLY A 344 -7.14 17.77 -11.09
C GLY A 344 -7.59 17.68 -12.56
N ALA A 345 -6.83 17.00 -13.44
CA ALA A 345 -7.21 16.85 -14.85
C ALA A 345 -8.35 15.82 -15.09
N GLY A 346 -8.89 15.22 -14.02
CA GLY A 346 -10.06 14.36 -14.07
C GLY A 346 -9.77 12.87 -13.96
N VAL A 347 -10.79 12.08 -14.28
CA VAL A 347 -10.76 10.62 -14.36
C VAL A 347 -10.90 10.21 -15.81
N GLN A 348 -9.87 9.57 -16.36
CA GLN A 348 -9.87 9.00 -17.70
C GLN A 348 -10.37 7.56 -17.64
N ILE A 349 -11.21 7.18 -18.61
CA ILE A 349 -11.84 5.86 -18.72
C ILE A 349 -11.46 5.28 -20.07
N ILE A 350 -10.74 4.17 -20.08
CA ILE A 350 -10.31 3.46 -21.27
C ILE A 350 -11.03 2.12 -21.29
N GLU A 351 -12.06 1.98 -22.09
CA GLU A 351 -12.79 0.74 -22.28
C GLU A 351 -12.02 -0.22 -23.20
N ARG A 352 -12.17 -1.53 -22.96
CA ARG A 352 -11.44 -2.58 -23.70
C ARG A 352 -9.94 -2.31 -23.70
N ALA A 353 -9.43 -1.97 -22.53
CA ALA A 353 -8.08 -1.45 -22.37
C ALA A 353 -6.99 -2.49 -22.66
N ALA A 354 -7.23 -3.78 -22.43
CA ALA A 354 -6.26 -4.84 -22.74
C ALA A 354 -6.10 -5.09 -24.26
N GLY A 355 -6.92 -4.45 -25.09
CA GLY A 355 -6.96 -4.66 -26.54
C GLY A 355 -7.87 -5.83 -26.93
N ALA A 356 -8.17 -5.95 -28.21
CA ALA A 356 -8.84 -7.15 -28.70
C ALA A 356 -7.90 -8.35 -28.55
N PRO A 357 -8.42 -9.54 -28.17
CA PRO A 357 -7.64 -10.77 -28.10
C PRO A 357 -7.03 -11.18 -29.44
#